data_b6b2171cfc04a167bc09de6c4e8acff1
#
_entry.id   b6b2171cfc04a167bc09de6c4e8acff1
#
_cell.length_a   1.000
_cell.length_b   1.000
_cell.length_c   1.000
_cell.angle_alpha   90.00
_cell.angle_beta   90.00
_cell.angle_gamma   90.00
#
_symmetry.space_group_name_H-M   'P 1'
#
loop_
_entity.id
_entity.type
_entity.pdbx_description
1 polymer ?
#
loop_
_entity_poly.entity_id
_entity_poly.type
_entity_poly.pdbx_seq_one_letter_code
_entity_poly.pdbx_strand_id
1 'polypeptide(L)'
;MVTAESTTTPQRVGEVIQADSSSFVAQCYQLYGAPPVGSFVRTGSPPVYGVVCQVRTEPLDPTRPVLARGLEAESEEEVYRDNPQISRLLTSRFEVLVVGHQSEETNYYHLPPLPPRVHSFVYTCYVDEIARFTSRLDFLHLLVGSTASFSDQVIGACLQRASVAHANGREFLVSAGRALAAELSSDLPRLSAILRRMAS
;
A
#
# COMPACT_ATOMS: atom_id res chain seq x y z
N MET A 1 -4.99 12.48 18.57
CA MET A 1 -5.21 13.29 17.36
C MET A 1 -3.87 13.32 16.62
N VAL A 2 -3.63 12.32 15.75
CA VAL A 2 -2.36 12.23 14.99
C VAL A 2 -2.51 13.14 13.78
N THR A 3 -1.80 14.25 13.79
CA THR A 3 -1.68 15.15 12.64
C THR A 3 -1.05 14.38 11.47
N ALA A 4 -1.79 14.26 10.37
CA ALA A 4 -1.25 13.79 9.10
C ALA A 4 -0.25 14.83 8.59
N GLU A 5 1.02 14.69 8.95
CA GLU A 5 2.10 15.41 8.29
C GLU A 5 2.17 14.91 6.84
N SER A 6 1.91 15.81 5.91
CA SER A 6 2.14 15.62 4.48
C SER A 6 3.63 15.38 4.28
N THR A 7 4.04 14.11 4.19
CA THR A 7 5.46 13.72 4.09
C THR A 7 6.00 14.17 2.74
N THR A 8 6.68 15.28 2.73
CA THR A 8 7.29 15.91 1.53
C THR A 8 8.55 15.15 1.06
N THR A 9 9.03 14.16 1.81
CA THR A 9 10.24 13.38 1.52
C THR A 9 9.91 11.89 1.52
N PRO A 10 10.35 11.07 0.54
CA PRO A 10 10.09 9.63 0.55
C PRO A 10 10.79 8.99 1.74
N GLN A 11 10.02 8.31 2.52
CA GLN A 11 10.52 7.56 3.65
C GLN A 11 10.87 6.13 3.21
N ARG A 12 12.09 5.67 3.56
CA ARG A 12 12.43 4.26 3.45
C ARG A 12 11.74 3.51 4.58
N VAL A 13 10.75 2.68 4.22
CA VAL A 13 9.86 2.01 5.19
C VAL A 13 10.22 0.57 5.49
N GLY A 14 10.95 -0.08 4.58
CA GLY A 14 11.33 -1.48 4.74
C GLY A 14 12.08 -2.02 3.54
N GLU A 15 12.13 -3.33 3.43
CA GLU A 15 12.73 -4.03 2.28
C GLU A 15 11.90 -5.23 1.86
N VAL A 16 12.02 -5.59 0.59
CA VAL A 16 11.34 -6.74 -0.01
C VAL A 16 11.89 -8.03 0.58
N ILE A 17 10.99 -8.89 1.09
CA ILE A 17 11.34 -10.22 1.61
C ILE A 17 10.79 -11.36 0.76
N GLN A 18 9.79 -11.08 -0.07
CA GLN A 18 9.20 -12.01 -1.03
C GLN A 18 8.65 -11.22 -2.20
N ALA A 19 8.77 -11.72 -3.43
CA ALA A 19 8.22 -11.07 -4.62
C ALA A 19 7.83 -12.10 -5.68
N ASP A 20 6.79 -11.75 -6.42
CA ASP A 20 6.40 -12.35 -7.70
C ASP A 20 6.14 -11.26 -8.75
N SER A 21 5.61 -11.62 -9.92
CA SER A 21 5.40 -10.66 -11.01
C SER A 21 4.33 -9.62 -10.71
N SER A 22 3.36 -9.93 -9.86
CA SER A 22 2.16 -9.13 -9.59
C SER A 22 2.13 -8.50 -8.21
N SER A 23 2.97 -8.99 -7.29
CA SER A 23 2.98 -8.58 -5.90
C SER A 23 4.34 -8.72 -5.24
N PHE A 24 4.51 -8.06 -4.10
CA PHE A 24 5.63 -8.33 -3.21
C PHE A 24 5.24 -8.10 -1.75
N VAL A 25 5.96 -8.74 -0.85
CA VAL A 25 5.86 -8.53 0.60
C VAL A 25 7.11 -7.80 1.07
N ALA A 26 6.91 -6.75 1.83
CA ALA A 26 8.00 -6.01 2.48
C ALA A 26 7.90 -6.13 4.01
N GLN A 27 9.07 -6.22 4.65
CA GLN A 27 9.19 -6.15 6.10
C GLN A 27 9.60 -4.74 6.51
N CYS A 28 8.88 -4.18 7.47
CA CYS A 28 9.17 -2.85 8.01
C CYS A 28 10.43 -2.88 8.87
N TYR A 29 11.19 -1.77 8.86
CA TYR A 29 12.31 -1.58 9.79
C TYR A 29 11.83 -1.24 11.21
N GLN A 30 10.66 -0.66 11.33
CA GLN A 30 10.03 -0.31 12.61
C GLN A 30 8.74 -1.10 12.79
N LEU A 31 8.54 -1.61 13.99
CA LEU A 31 7.27 -2.22 14.36
C LEU A 31 6.16 -1.16 14.24
N TYR A 32 5.04 -1.53 13.59
CA TYR A 32 3.91 -0.64 13.25
C TYR A 32 4.24 0.49 12.25
N GLY A 33 5.41 0.45 11.62
CA GLY A 33 5.86 1.45 10.64
C GLY A 33 5.39 1.21 9.20
N ALA A 34 4.39 0.36 8.98
CA ALA A 34 3.88 0.10 7.63
C ALA A 34 3.09 1.28 7.08
N PRO A 35 3.24 1.60 5.78
CA PRO A 35 2.36 2.56 5.12
C PRO A 35 0.91 2.06 5.17
N PRO A 36 -0.07 2.95 5.37
CA PRO A 36 -1.47 2.56 5.37
C PRO A 36 -1.93 1.91 4.06
N VAL A 37 -2.95 1.04 4.13
CA VAL A 37 -3.59 0.44 2.94
C VAL A 37 -4.01 1.53 1.95
N GLY A 38 -3.75 1.29 0.66
CA GLY A 38 -3.97 2.24 -0.43
C GLY A 38 -2.81 3.21 -0.67
N SER A 39 -1.74 3.18 0.13
CA SER A 39 -0.56 4.02 -0.10
C SER A 39 0.23 3.56 -1.32
N PHE A 40 0.73 4.51 -2.12
CA PHE A 40 1.68 4.23 -3.18
C PHE A 40 3.09 4.07 -2.60
N VAL A 41 3.74 3.01 -3.02
CA VAL A 41 5.14 2.71 -2.69
C VAL A 41 5.91 2.37 -3.94
N ARG A 42 7.23 2.50 -3.87
CA ARG A 42 8.13 2.09 -4.95
C ARG A 42 9.32 1.32 -4.42
N THR A 43 9.86 0.45 -5.27
CA THR A 43 11.05 -0.35 -4.96
C THR A 43 11.89 -0.58 -6.22
N GLY A 44 13.16 -0.89 -6.05
CA GLY A 44 14.06 -1.22 -7.15
C GLY A 44 14.61 -0.01 -7.93
N SER A 45 15.47 -0.34 -8.89
CA SER A 45 16.04 0.61 -9.88
C SER A 45 16.21 -0.16 -11.20
N PRO A 46 15.45 0.17 -12.25
CA PRO A 46 14.40 1.20 -12.30
C PRO A 46 13.21 0.92 -11.34
N PRO A 47 12.42 1.95 -10.99
CA PRO A 47 11.35 1.81 -10.01
C PRO A 47 10.22 0.89 -10.47
N VAL A 48 9.78 0.01 -9.58
CA VAL A 48 8.50 -0.71 -9.64
C VAL A 48 7.54 -0.05 -8.67
N TYR A 49 6.38 0.35 -9.16
CA TYR A 49 5.33 1.00 -8.37
C TYR A 49 4.30 -0.01 -7.92
N GLY A 50 3.82 0.17 -6.69
CA GLY A 50 2.78 -0.67 -6.14
C GLY A 50 1.89 0.06 -5.15
N VAL A 51 0.78 -0.58 -4.81
CA VAL A 51 -0.20 -0.11 -3.83
C VAL A 51 -0.25 -1.09 -2.68
N VAL A 52 -0.12 -0.59 -1.45
CA VAL A 52 -0.23 -1.39 -0.23
C VAL A 52 -1.65 -1.94 -0.12
N CYS A 53 -1.79 -3.27 -0.13
CA CYS A 53 -3.09 -3.94 -0.08
C CYS A 53 -3.38 -4.61 1.27
N GLN A 54 -2.36 -4.96 2.02
CA GLN A 54 -2.51 -5.58 3.34
C GLN A 54 -1.35 -5.19 4.25
N VAL A 55 -1.65 -5.02 5.54
CA VAL A 55 -0.66 -4.82 6.60
C VAL A 55 -0.89 -5.88 7.67
N ARG A 56 0.19 -6.49 8.14
CA ARG A 56 0.17 -7.51 9.21
C ARG A 56 1.22 -7.19 10.26
N THR A 57 0.89 -7.49 11.50
CA THR A 57 1.88 -7.58 12.58
C THR A 57 1.82 -9.00 13.14
N GLU A 58 2.94 -9.65 13.16
CA GLU A 58 3.02 -11.09 13.44
C GLU A 58 4.31 -11.42 14.23
N PRO A 59 4.40 -12.61 14.84
CA PRO A 59 5.65 -13.06 15.46
C PRO A 59 6.78 -13.10 14.43
N LEU A 60 7.97 -12.67 14.83
CA LEU A 60 9.17 -12.81 13.99
C LEU A 60 9.50 -14.30 13.76
N ASP A 61 9.27 -15.13 14.76
CA ASP A 61 9.38 -16.59 14.70
C ASP A 61 7.97 -17.20 14.65
N PRO A 62 7.51 -17.76 13.50
CA PRO A 62 6.17 -18.33 13.36
C PRO A 62 5.87 -19.49 14.32
N THR A 63 6.92 -20.13 14.87
CA THR A 63 6.76 -21.24 15.84
C THR A 63 6.45 -20.76 17.25
N ARG A 64 6.56 -19.45 17.50
CA ARG A 64 6.31 -18.84 18.81
C ARG A 64 5.03 -18.00 18.78
N PRO A 65 3.90 -18.51 19.26
CA PRO A 65 2.66 -17.75 19.28
C PRO A 65 2.76 -16.51 20.18
N VAL A 66 2.06 -15.45 19.78
CA VAL A 66 1.90 -14.26 20.62
C VAL A 66 0.91 -14.60 21.75
N LEU A 67 1.33 -14.39 22.99
CA LEU A 67 0.47 -14.55 24.15
C LEU A 67 0.03 -13.20 24.69
N ALA A 68 -1.23 -13.11 25.15
CA ALA A 68 -1.74 -11.91 25.82
C ALA A 68 -0.95 -11.67 27.12
N ARG A 69 -0.50 -10.43 27.35
CA ARG A 69 0.33 -10.05 28.51
C ARG A 69 -0.26 -8.92 29.32
N GLY A 70 -1.40 -8.37 28.91
CA GLY A 70 -2.00 -7.19 29.54
C GLY A 70 -3.15 -7.51 30.50
N LEU A 71 -3.25 -8.73 31.03
CA LEU A 71 -4.39 -9.10 31.91
C LEU A 71 -4.50 -8.20 33.15
N GLU A 72 -3.36 -7.79 33.70
CA GLU A 72 -3.29 -6.97 34.92
C GLU A 72 -2.79 -5.53 34.61
N ALA A 73 -2.54 -5.20 33.33
CA ALA A 73 -2.06 -3.88 32.95
C ALA A 73 -3.22 -2.88 32.85
N GLU A 74 -2.99 -1.65 33.28
CA GLU A 74 -3.99 -0.57 33.20
C GLU A 74 -3.98 0.14 31.83
N SER A 75 -2.92 -0.03 31.04
CA SER A 75 -2.79 0.57 29.69
C SER A 75 -1.94 -0.28 28.76
N GLU A 76 -2.09 -0.04 27.43
CA GLU A 76 -1.28 -0.70 26.41
C GLU A 76 0.21 -0.32 26.54
N GLU A 77 0.51 0.93 26.91
CA GLU A 77 1.87 1.43 27.14
C GLU A 77 2.56 0.67 28.26
N GLU A 78 1.81 0.30 29.32
CA GLU A 78 2.33 -0.49 30.42
C GLU A 78 2.77 -1.88 29.97
N VAL A 79 1.98 -2.52 29.09
CA VAL A 79 2.35 -3.83 28.51
C VAL A 79 3.69 -3.77 27.80
N TYR A 80 3.93 -2.72 27.00
CA TYR A 80 5.20 -2.54 26.28
C TYR A 80 6.36 -2.14 27.22
N ARG A 81 6.08 -1.32 28.20
CA ARG A 81 7.06 -0.91 29.21
C ARG A 81 7.58 -2.11 30.01
N ASP A 82 6.65 -2.97 30.44
CA ASP A 82 6.97 -4.13 31.28
C ASP A 82 7.50 -5.32 30.48
N ASN A 83 7.26 -5.31 29.15
CA ASN A 83 7.72 -6.34 28.24
C ASN A 83 8.48 -5.77 27.03
N PRO A 84 9.63 -5.10 27.24
CA PRO A 84 10.38 -4.42 26.16
C PRO A 84 10.85 -5.37 25.05
N GLN A 85 10.93 -6.68 25.32
CA GLN A 85 11.25 -7.70 24.33
C GLN A 85 10.16 -7.87 23.24
N ILE A 86 8.91 -7.41 23.45
CA ILE A 86 7.83 -7.51 22.45
C ILE A 86 8.26 -6.89 21.13
N SER A 87 8.89 -5.72 21.17
CA SER A 87 9.38 -5.02 19.98
C SER A 87 10.43 -5.79 19.17
N ARG A 88 11.09 -6.79 19.77
CA ARG A 88 12.08 -7.68 19.12
C ARG A 88 11.49 -9.03 18.72
N LEU A 89 10.32 -9.38 19.23
CA LEU A 89 9.65 -10.66 18.97
C LEU A 89 8.58 -10.53 17.90
N LEU A 90 8.17 -9.29 17.57
CA LEU A 90 7.17 -8.98 16.55
C LEU A 90 7.81 -8.29 15.35
N THR A 91 7.16 -8.43 14.22
CA THR A 91 7.51 -7.72 12.98
C THR A 91 6.24 -7.21 12.31
N SER A 92 6.34 -6.06 11.67
CA SER A 92 5.28 -5.57 10.77
C SER A 92 5.69 -5.83 9.33
N ARG A 93 4.77 -6.38 8.55
CA ARG A 93 4.92 -6.64 7.12
C ARG A 93 3.75 -6.04 6.37
N PHE A 94 3.97 -5.67 5.13
CA PHE A 94 2.90 -5.22 4.25
C PHE A 94 3.04 -5.86 2.88
N GLU A 95 1.89 -6.18 2.31
CA GLU A 95 1.77 -6.72 0.96
C GLU A 95 1.41 -5.61 0.00
N VAL A 96 2.00 -5.66 -1.19
CA VAL A 96 1.89 -4.63 -2.21
C VAL A 96 1.50 -5.27 -3.53
N LEU A 97 0.44 -4.76 -4.16
CA LEU A 97 0.09 -5.08 -5.54
C LEU A 97 0.88 -4.19 -6.49
N VAL A 98 1.57 -4.80 -7.45
CA VAL A 98 2.30 -4.08 -8.48
C VAL A 98 1.30 -3.43 -9.44
N VAL A 99 1.45 -2.13 -9.67
CA VAL A 99 0.57 -1.32 -10.53
C VAL A 99 1.29 -0.72 -11.74
N GLY A 100 2.58 -0.99 -11.89
CA GLY A 100 3.38 -0.57 -13.02
C GLY A 100 4.85 -0.43 -12.67
N HIS A 101 5.61 0.05 -13.61
CA HIS A 101 7.06 0.28 -13.46
C HIS A 101 7.52 1.45 -14.32
N GLN A 102 8.74 1.91 -14.08
CA GLN A 102 9.38 2.91 -14.92
C GLN A 102 10.52 2.27 -15.70
N SER A 103 10.69 2.69 -16.95
CA SER A 103 11.87 2.40 -17.76
C SER A 103 12.17 3.63 -18.61
N GLU A 104 13.45 4.04 -18.68
CA GLU A 104 13.89 5.21 -19.45
C GLU A 104 13.02 6.47 -19.19
N GLU A 105 12.75 6.75 -17.89
CA GLU A 105 11.91 7.87 -17.44
C GLU A 105 10.41 7.79 -17.84
N THR A 106 9.99 6.72 -18.53
CA THR A 106 8.59 6.50 -18.93
C THR A 106 7.89 5.56 -17.96
N ASN A 107 6.69 5.93 -17.53
CA ASN A 107 5.83 5.06 -16.72
C ASN A 107 5.07 4.08 -17.60
N TYR A 108 5.14 2.81 -17.24
CA TYR A 108 4.40 1.71 -17.86
C TYR A 108 3.39 1.14 -16.87
N TYR A 109 2.16 0.97 -17.31
CA TYR A 109 1.01 0.53 -16.52
C TYR A 109 0.69 -0.94 -16.72
N HIS A 110 1.72 -1.76 -16.88
CA HIS A 110 1.66 -3.22 -16.93
C HIS A 110 2.74 -3.80 -16.01
N LEU A 111 2.70 -5.10 -15.80
CA LEU A 111 3.67 -5.77 -14.94
C LEU A 111 5.10 -5.61 -15.47
N PRO A 112 6.09 -5.42 -14.58
CA PRO A 112 7.50 -5.36 -14.97
C PRO A 112 7.94 -6.71 -15.56
N PRO A 113 8.97 -6.72 -16.43
CA PRO A 113 9.51 -7.96 -17.00
C PRO A 113 10.05 -8.93 -15.94
N LEU A 114 10.54 -8.41 -14.82
CA LEU A 114 11.03 -9.18 -13.68
C LEU A 114 10.47 -8.63 -12.37
N PRO A 115 10.22 -9.49 -11.37
CA PRO A 115 9.79 -9.04 -10.06
C PRO A 115 10.89 -8.22 -9.36
N PRO A 116 10.52 -7.40 -8.37
CA PRO A 116 11.49 -6.74 -7.50
C PRO A 116 12.43 -7.77 -6.84
N ARG A 117 13.70 -7.40 -6.68
CA ARG A 117 14.65 -8.28 -6.01
C ARG A 117 14.39 -8.30 -4.50
N VAL A 118 14.55 -9.47 -3.88
CA VAL A 118 14.62 -9.58 -2.41
C VAL A 118 15.74 -8.67 -1.90
N HIS A 119 15.52 -8.03 -0.76
CA HIS A 119 16.36 -6.98 -0.16
C HIS A 119 16.39 -5.64 -0.91
N SER A 120 15.55 -5.44 -1.94
CA SER A 120 15.34 -4.09 -2.47
C SER A 120 14.61 -3.23 -1.44
N PHE A 121 15.09 -1.98 -1.26
CA PHE A 121 14.46 -1.04 -0.33
C PHE A 121 13.12 -0.57 -0.87
N VAL A 122 12.15 -0.43 0.05
CA VAL A 122 10.82 0.09 -0.26
C VAL A 122 10.69 1.50 0.31
N TYR A 123 10.22 2.42 -0.53
CA TYR A 123 10.01 3.82 -0.20
C TYR A 123 8.55 4.21 -0.42
N THR A 124 8.02 5.11 0.39
CA THR A 124 6.80 5.84 0.04
C THR A 124 7.06 6.71 -1.19
N CYS A 125 6.05 6.93 -2.03
CA CYS A 125 6.19 7.83 -3.18
C CYS A 125 6.06 9.30 -2.74
N TYR A 126 6.74 10.19 -3.46
CA TYR A 126 6.51 11.65 -3.33
C TYR A 126 5.12 12.02 -3.84
N VAL A 127 4.59 13.16 -3.36
CA VAL A 127 3.30 13.68 -3.79
C VAL A 127 3.29 13.93 -5.32
N ASP A 128 4.33 14.57 -5.85
CA ASP A 128 4.48 14.83 -7.29
C ASP A 128 4.72 13.54 -8.09
N GLU A 129 5.36 12.54 -7.51
CA GLU A 129 5.53 11.22 -8.12
C GLU A 129 4.19 10.50 -8.24
N ILE A 130 3.36 10.54 -7.19
CA ILE A 130 1.99 10.01 -7.22
C ILE A 130 1.17 10.75 -8.28
N ALA A 131 1.20 12.09 -8.31
CA ALA A 131 0.47 12.88 -9.28
C ALA A 131 0.86 12.54 -10.72
N ARG A 132 2.16 12.41 -11.01
CA ARG A 132 2.68 12.00 -12.33
C ARG A 132 2.26 10.58 -12.70
N PHE A 133 2.43 9.63 -11.79
CA PHE A 133 2.07 8.23 -12.04
C PHE A 133 0.57 8.08 -12.28
N THR A 134 -0.27 8.73 -11.46
CA THR A 134 -1.73 8.63 -11.53
C THR A 134 -2.38 9.65 -12.48
N SER A 135 -1.59 10.44 -13.24
CA SER A 135 -2.12 11.29 -14.31
C SER A 135 -2.81 10.47 -15.41
N ARG A 136 -2.40 9.22 -15.58
CA ARG A 136 -3.10 8.18 -16.35
C ARG A 136 -3.63 7.13 -15.40
N LEU A 137 -4.83 6.64 -15.70
CA LEU A 137 -5.55 5.70 -14.84
C LEU A 137 -5.47 4.25 -15.33
N ASP A 138 -4.60 4.00 -16.32
CA ASP A 138 -4.41 2.67 -16.92
C ASP A 138 -3.99 1.59 -15.89
N PHE A 139 -3.32 1.98 -14.81
CA PHE A 139 -2.94 1.05 -13.74
C PHE A 139 -4.13 0.38 -13.03
N LEU A 140 -5.34 0.97 -13.15
CA LEU A 140 -6.54 0.45 -12.50
C LEU A 140 -6.89 -0.96 -12.96
N HIS A 141 -6.59 -1.32 -14.22
CA HIS A 141 -6.86 -2.68 -14.71
C HIS A 141 -6.11 -3.75 -13.91
N LEU A 142 -4.88 -3.46 -13.42
CA LEU A 142 -4.11 -4.39 -12.58
C LEU A 142 -4.75 -4.57 -11.20
N LEU A 143 -5.27 -3.49 -10.61
CA LEU A 143 -5.97 -3.56 -9.33
C LEU A 143 -7.33 -4.24 -9.45
N VAL A 144 -8.10 -3.93 -10.51
CA VAL A 144 -9.41 -4.55 -10.78
C VAL A 144 -9.27 -6.03 -11.09
N GLY A 145 -8.23 -6.41 -11.86
CA GLY A 145 -7.92 -7.81 -12.19
C GLY A 145 -7.27 -8.61 -11.06
N SER A 146 -6.88 -7.96 -9.95
CA SER A 146 -6.28 -8.66 -8.82
C SER A 146 -7.29 -9.58 -8.12
N THR A 147 -6.84 -10.79 -7.78
CA THR A 147 -7.60 -11.75 -6.96
C THR A 147 -7.39 -11.55 -5.46
N ALA A 148 -6.64 -10.52 -5.06
CA ALA A 148 -6.40 -10.23 -3.66
C ALA A 148 -7.72 -9.96 -2.92
N SER A 149 -7.86 -10.57 -1.74
CA SER A 149 -8.97 -10.29 -0.84
C SER A 149 -9.00 -8.79 -0.52
N PHE A 150 -10.19 -8.18 -0.52
CA PHE A 150 -10.37 -6.73 -0.25
C PHE A 150 -9.87 -5.79 -1.36
N SER A 151 -9.60 -6.25 -2.59
CA SER A 151 -9.13 -5.40 -3.70
C SER A 151 -10.00 -4.15 -3.91
N ASP A 152 -11.31 -4.25 -3.79
CA ASP A 152 -12.24 -3.13 -3.97
C ASP A 152 -12.06 -2.03 -2.91
N GLN A 153 -11.77 -2.41 -1.66
CA GLN A 153 -11.46 -1.45 -0.60
C GLN A 153 -10.09 -0.79 -0.84
N VAL A 154 -9.13 -1.56 -1.32
CA VAL A 154 -7.79 -1.07 -1.68
C VAL A 154 -7.89 -0.05 -2.81
N ILE A 155 -8.69 -0.32 -3.86
CA ILE A 155 -8.90 0.61 -4.98
C ILE A 155 -9.47 1.94 -4.46
N GLY A 156 -10.54 1.90 -3.66
CA GLY A 156 -11.14 3.11 -3.10
C GLY A 156 -10.14 3.92 -2.25
N ALA A 157 -9.42 3.26 -1.34
CA ALA A 157 -8.42 3.89 -0.48
C ALA A 157 -7.24 4.47 -1.29
N CYS A 158 -6.79 3.75 -2.33
CA CYS A 158 -5.73 4.18 -3.22
C CYS A 158 -6.11 5.47 -3.96
N LEU A 159 -7.30 5.53 -4.54
CA LEU A 159 -7.78 6.70 -5.28
C LEU A 159 -8.02 7.91 -4.37
N GLN A 160 -8.56 7.71 -3.16
CA GLN A 160 -8.67 8.79 -2.18
C GLN A 160 -7.30 9.37 -1.80
N ARG A 161 -6.30 8.50 -1.54
CA ARG A 161 -4.94 8.96 -1.23
C ARG A 161 -4.29 9.66 -2.41
N ALA A 162 -4.46 9.14 -3.63
CA ALA A 162 -3.94 9.76 -4.84
C ALA A 162 -4.57 11.13 -5.09
N SER A 163 -5.85 11.32 -4.78
CA SER A 163 -6.56 12.58 -5.02
C SER A 163 -5.92 13.78 -4.32
N VAL A 164 -5.28 13.56 -3.16
CA VAL A 164 -4.57 14.62 -2.40
C VAL A 164 -3.33 15.11 -3.15
N ALA A 165 -2.76 14.30 -4.03
CA ALA A 165 -1.61 14.67 -4.84
C ALA A 165 -1.97 15.51 -6.08
N HIS A 166 -3.24 15.61 -6.44
CA HIS A 166 -3.71 16.37 -7.60
C HIS A 166 -4.23 17.76 -7.19
N ALA A 167 -3.94 18.77 -8.02
CA ALA A 167 -4.41 20.14 -7.79
C ALA A 167 -5.95 20.24 -7.67
N ASN A 168 -6.67 19.40 -8.43
CA ASN A 168 -8.12 19.22 -8.31
C ASN A 168 -8.44 17.74 -8.00
N GLY A 169 -8.35 17.37 -6.73
CA GLY A 169 -8.60 16.00 -6.28
C GLY A 169 -10.02 15.50 -6.61
N ARG A 170 -11.03 16.40 -6.62
CA ARG A 170 -12.40 16.02 -6.98
C ARG A 170 -12.51 15.64 -8.47
N GLU A 171 -11.89 16.40 -9.34
CA GLU A 171 -11.86 16.10 -10.78
C GLU A 171 -11.12 14.81 -11.08
N PHE A 172 -10.01 14.57 -10.37
CA PHE A 172 -9.29 13.30 -10.41
C PHE A 172 -10.21 12.14 -10.02
N LEU A 173 -10.94 12.23 -8.90
CA LEU A 173 -11.86 11.17 -8.46
C LEU A 173 -13.00 10.92 -9.45
N VAL A 174 -13.53 11.98 -10.09
CA VAL A 174 -14.55 11.84 -11.15
C VAL A 174 -13.97 11.10 -12.36
N SER A 175 -12.76 11.44 -12.77
CA SER A 175 -12.06 10.76 -13.88
C SER A 175 -11.76 9.30 -13.55
N ALA A 176 -11.33 9.04 -12.31
CA ALA A 176 -11.10 7.66 -11.82
C ALA A 176 -12.41 6.85 -11.78
N GLY A 177 -13.52 7.45 -11.37
CA GLY A 177 -14.83 6.79 -11.40
C GLY A 177 -15.26 6.42 -12.82
N ARG A 178 -15.00 7.28 -13.81
CA ARG A 178 -15.26 6.97 -15.23
C ARG A 178 -14.39 5.84 -15.76
N ALA A 179 -13.10 5.82 -15.40
CA ALA A 179 -12.19 4.74 -15.77
C ALA A 179 -12.64 3.40 -15.16
N LEU A 180 -12.99 3.40 -13.87
CA LEU A 180 -13.55 2.21 -13.20
C LEU A 180 -14.85 1.73 -13.84
N ALA A 181 -15.72 2.63 -14.28
CA ALA A 181 -16.96 2.27 -14.97
C ALA A 181 -16.69 1.56 -16.31
N ALA A 182 -15.62 1.90 -17.01
CA ALA A 182 -15.21 1.21 -18.22
C ALA A 182 -14.67 -0.21 -17.89
N GLU A 183 -13.79 -0.32 -16.88
CA GLU A 183 -13.20 -1.62 -16.46
C GLU A 183 -14.25 -2.58 -15.87
N LEU A 184 -15.25 -2.06 -15.14
CA LEU A 184 -16.29 -2.84 -14.43
C LEU A 184 -17.66 -2.73 -15.11
N SER A 185 -17.70 -2.51 -16.42
CA SER A 185 -18.96 -2.33 -17.16
C SER A 185 -19.92 -3.52 -17.02
N SER A 186 -19.40 -4.73 -16.78
CA SER A 186 -20.18 -5.96 -16.55
C SER A 186 -20.46 -6.27 -15.08
N ASP A 187 -19.92 -5.49 -14.13
CA ASP A 187 -20.05 -5.73 -12.69
C ASP A 187 -20.44 -4.43 -11.95
N LEU A 188 -21.66 -3.99 -12.15
CA LEU A 188 -22.23 -2.78 -11.55
C LEU A 188 -22.30 -2.85 -10.00
N PRO A 189 -22.58 -3.98 -9.34
CA PRO A 189 -22.54 -4.09 -7.90
C PRO A 189 -21.15 -3.78 -7.33
N ARG A 190 -20.11 -4.34 -7.94
CA ARG A 190 -18.71 -4.11 -7.56
C ARG A 190 -18.30 -2.65 -7.78
N LEU A 191 -18.61 -2.10 -8.95
CA LEU A 191 -18.40 -0.67 -9.24
C LEU A 191 -19.04 0.22 -8.16
N SER A 192 -20.30 -0.03 -7.83
CA SER A 192 -21.03 0.76 -6.83
C SER A 192 -20.39 0.67 -5.44
N ALA A 193 -19.83 -0.47 -5.07
CA ALA A 193 -19.12 -0.65 -3.80
C ALA A 193 -17.84 0.19 -3.75
N ILE A 194 -17.04 0.19 -4.81
CA ILE A 194 -15.82 0.99 -4.93
C ILE A 194 -16.14 2.49 -4.90
N LEU A 195 -17.13 2.94 -5.67
CA LEU A 195 -17.52 4.36 -5.73
C LEU A 195 -18.00 4.90 -4.38
N ARG A 196 -18.74 4.11 -3.61
CA ARG A 196 -19.13 4.49 -2.24
C ARG A 196 -17.92 4.69 -1.34
N ARG A 197 -16.90 3.85 -1.48
CA ARG A 197 -15.66 3.96 -0.71
C ARG A 197 -14.84 5.19 -1.12
N MET A 198 -14.86 5.57 -2.39
CA MET A 198 -14.20 6.78 -2.88
C MET A 198 -14.86 8.07 -2.39
N ALA A 199 -16.16 8.03 -2.04
CA ALA A 199 -16.92 9.18 -1.60
C ALA A 199 -16.93 9.39 -0.08
N SER A 200 -16.43 8.40 0.70
CA SER A 200 -16.37 8.45 2.17
C SER A 200 -15.09 9.11 2.66
#